data_09f585b8d1d74b52bde3826c05de758a
#
_entry.id   09f585b8d1d74b52bde3826c05de758a
#
_cell.length_a   1.000
_cell.length_b   1.000
_cell.length_c   1.000
_cell.angle_alpha   90.00
_cell.angle_beta   90.00
_cell.angle_gamma   90.00
#
_symmetry.space_group_name_H-M   'P 1'
#
loop_
_entity.id
_entity.type
_entity.pdbx_description
1 polymer ?
#
loop_
_entity_poly.entity_id
_entity_poly.type
_entity_poly.pdbx_seq_one_letter_code
_entity_poly.pdbx_strand_id
1 'polypeptide(L)'
;NIPLVTLVDVPGFLPGTGQEYNGVILHGAKLLYAYGEATVPKVTVTLRKSYGGSHIVMSCKQLRGDMNYAWPTAEIAVMGGAGAVEVLYAKEAKEQENPAQFLADKEAEYTKLFANPYNAAKYGYIDDVIEPRNTRFRIIRALQQLQTKKLTNPAKKHGNIPL
;
A
#
# COMPACT_ATOMS: atom_id res chain seq x y z
N ASN A 1 0.08 -3.61 -24.77
CA ASN A 1 0.82 -4.47 -23.82
C ASN A 1 2.07 -3.77 -23.28
N ILE A 2 1.89 -2.70 -22.49
CA ILE A 2 2.99 -1.99 -21.84
C ILE A 2 2.98 -2.40 -20.37
N PRO A 3 4.11 -2.91 -19.81
CA PRO A 3 4.21 -3.23 -18.38
C PRO A 3 4.00 -2.00 -17.50
N LEU A 4 3.45 -2.22 -16.31
CA LEU A 4 3.23 -1.17 -15.32
C LEU A 4 4.27 -1.29 -14.20
N VAL A 5 4.92 -0.18 -13.90
CA VAL A 5 5.80 -0.03 -12.73
C VAL A 5 5.20 1.01 -11.81
N THR A 6 4.88 0.62 -10.58
CA THR A 6 4.25 1.49 -9.59
C THR A 6 5.22 1.76 -8.45
N LEU A 7 5.55 3.02 -8.22
CA LEU A 7 6.36 3.45 -7.08
C LEU A 7 5.44 4.05 -6.02
N VAL A 8 5.41 3.44 -4.83
CA VAL A 8 4.43 3.77 -3.79
C VAL A 8 5.06 4.54 -2.65
N ASP A 9 4.52 5.73 -2.39
CA ASP A 9 4.76 6.53 -1.20
C ASP A 9 3.48 7.32 -0.90
N VAL A 10 2.51 6.66 -0.25
CA VAL A 10 1.18 7.23 -0.06
C VAL A 10 0.66 6.98 1.37
N PRO A 11 0.34 8.05 2.12
CA PRO A 11 -0.07 7.94 3.52
C PRO A 11 -1.54 7.57 3.73
N GLY A 12 -2.30 7.37 2.67
CA GLY A 12 -3.73 7.09 2.71
C GLY A 12 -4.55 8.03 1.83
N PHE A 13 -5.85 7.81 1.80
CA PHE A 13 -6.80 8.79 1.27
C PHE A 13 -7.02 9.87 2.32
N LEU A 14 -6.88 11.14 1.92
CA LEU A 14 -7.11 12.26 2.81
C LEU A 14 -8.60 12.32 3.20
N PRO A 15 -8.95 12.27 4.48
CA PRO A 15 -10.34 12.40 4.93
C PRO A 15 -10.82 13.85 4.84
N GLY A 16 -12.13 14.02 4.83
CA GLY A 16 -12.77 15.31 4.89
C GLY A 16 -13.83 15.53 3.81
N THR A 17 -14.84 16.33 4.12
CA THR A 17 -15.98 16.59 3.24
C THR A 17 -15.57 17.16 1.89
N GLY A 18 -14.59 18.07 1.86
CA GLY A 18 -14.08 18.63 0.62
C GLY A 18 -13.44 17.57 -0.29
N GLN A 19 -12.73 16.60 0.27
CA GLN A 19 -12.13 15.50 -0.46
C GLN A 19 -13.20 14.53 -0.99
N GLU A 20 -14.22 14.27 -0.19
CA GLU A 20 -15.33 13.41 -0.61
C GLU A 20 -16.16 14.07 -1.72
N TYR A 21 -16.48 15.34 -1.62
CA TYR A 21 -17.13 16.08 -2.69
C TYR A 21 -16.32 16.13 -3.98
N ASN A 22 -15.00 16.19 -3.88
CA ASN A 22 -14.10 16.13 -5.03
C ASN A 22 -13.90 14.68 -5.55
N GLY A 23 -14.55 13.69 -4.95
CA GLY A 23 -14.57 12.32 -5.45
C GLY A 23 -13.28 11.54 -5.26
N VAL A 24 -12.46 11.83 -4.24
CA VAL A 24 -11.18 11.13 -4.04
C VAL A 24 -11.34 9.61 -3.91
N ILE A 25 -12.37 9.15 -3.20
CA ILE A 25 -12.66 7.71 -3.07
C ILE A 25 -13.19 7.14 -4.39
N LEU A 26 -14.02 7.91 -5.11
CA LEU A 26 -14.52 7.53 -6.43
C LEU A 26 -13.37 7.31 -7.43
N HIS A 27 -12.43 8.25 -7.47
CA HIS A 27 -11.24 8.12 -8.34
C HIS A 27 -10.32 6.99 -7.88
N GLY A 28 -10.19 6.77 -6.58
CA GLY A 28 -9.49 5.61 -6.01
C GLY A 28 -10.11 4.29 -6.46
N ALA A 29 -11.44 4.19 -6.46
CA ALA A 29 -12.15 3.01 -6.94
C ALA A 29 -11.91 2.74 -8.44
N LYS A 30 -11.85 3.80 -9.27
CA LYS A 30 -11.49 3.66 -10.70
C LYS A 30 -10.07 3.12 -10.88
N LEU A 31 -9.11 3.61 -10.10
CA LEU A 31 -7.73 3.16 -10.14
C LEU A 31 -7.61 1.69 -9.70
N LEU A 32 -8.30 1.31 -8.62
CA LEU A 32 -8.35 -0.06 -8.13
C LEU A 32 -8.88 -1.00 -9.22
N TYR A 33 -9.98 -0.63 -9.86
CA TYR A 33 -10.55 -1.40 -10.96
C TYR A 33 -9.57 -1.54 -12.12
N ALA A 34 -8.92 -0.45 -12.54
CA ALA A 34 -7.98 -0.46 -13.65
C ALA A 34 -6.77 -1.39 -13.38
N TYR A 35 -6.19 -1.35 -12.17
CA TYR A 35 -5.13 -2.27 -11.78
C TYR A 35 -5.60 -3.72 -11.70
N GLY A 36 -6.81 -3.96 -11.18
CA GLY A 36 -7.39 -5.31 -11.10
C GLY A 36 -7.62 -5.94 -12.47
N GLU A 37 -8.04 -5.12 -13.44
CA GLU A 37 -8.31 -5.56 -14.81
C GLU A 37 -7.08 -5.63 -15.70
N ALA A 38 -6.02 -4.90 -15.40
CA ALA A 38 -4.81 -4.89 -16.22
C ALA A 38 -4.17 -6.29 -16.28
N THR A 39 -4.01 -6.81 -17.49
CA THR A 39 -3.44 -8.14 -17.75
C THR A 39 -1.94 -8.11 -18.04
N VAL A 40 -1.37 -6.92 -18.19
CA VAL A 40 0.07 -6.71 -18.40
C VAL A 40 0.91 -7.02 -17.17
N PRO A 41 2.24 -7.22 -17.30
CA PRO A 41 3.14 -7.30 -16.15
C PRO A 41 3.01 -6.10 -15.23
N LYS A 42 2.90 -6.35 -13.92
CA LYS A 42 2.77 -5.32 -12.88
C LYS A 42 3.82 -5.51 -11.80
N VAL A 43 4.71 -4.52 -11.68
CA VAL A 43 5.78 -4.50 -10.68
C VAL A 43 5.57 -3.29 -9.76
N THR A 44 5.50 -3.53 -8.47
CA THR A 44 5.27 -2.47 -7.47
C THR A 44 6.46 -2.39 -6.51
N VAL A 45 6.88 -1.18 -6.17
CA VAL A 45 7.92 -0.94 -5.18
C VAL A 45 7.41 0.07 -4.16
N THR A 46 7.28 -0.35 -2.91
CA THR A 46 6.96 0.55 -1.80
C THR A 46 8.24 1.23 -1.31
N LEU A 47 8.29 2.56 -1.47
CA LEU A 47 9.47 3.35 -1.15
C LEU A 47 9.48 3.78 0.32
N ARG A 48 8.33 4.26 0.81
CA ARG A 48 8.14 4.77 2.16
C ARG A 48 6.77 4.39 2.69
N LYS A 49 5.79 5.28 2.65
CA LYS A 49 4.45 5.05 3.21
C LYS A 49 3.54 4.29 2.26
N SER A 50 2.79 3.34 2.79
CA SER A 50 1.76 2.60 2.05
C SER A 50 0.68 2.15 3.04
N TYR A 51 -0.32 3.01 3.27
CA TYR A 51 -1.31 2.82 4.34
C TYR A 51 -2.71 2.57 3.82
N GLY A 52 -3.38 1.60 4.46
CA GLY A 52 -4.81 1.36 4.31
C GLY A 52 -5.29 1.14 2.89
N GLY A 53 -6.38 1.80 2.53
CA GLY A 53 -6.99 1.68 1.20
C GLY A 53 -6.10 2.15 0.06
N SER A 54 -5.22 3.12 0.29
CA SER A 54 -4.26 3.58 -0.71
C SER A 54 -3.18 2.53 -1.03
N HIS A 55 -2.76 1.72 -0.04
CA HIS A 55 -1.93 0.54 -0.29
C HIS A 55 -2.61 -0.40 -1.29
N ILE A 56 -3.90 -0.66 -1.09
CA ILE A 56 -4.64 -1.60 -1.94
C ILE A 56 -4.74 -1.09 -3.37
N VAL A 57 -5.13 0.16 -3.58
CA VAL A 57 -5.32 0.70 -4.94
C VAL A 57 -4.04 0.86 -5.74
N MET A 58 -2.88 0.90 -5.11
CA MET A 58 -1.58 1.08 -5.77
C MET A 58 -0.93 -0.22 -6.22
N SER A 59 -1.71 -1.10 -6.86
CA SER A 59 -1.22 -2.37 -7.44
C SER A 59 -0.55 -3.30 -6.43
N CYS A 60 -1.21 -3.50 -5.28
CA CYS A 60 -0.74 -4.42 -4.26
C CYS A 60 -0.77 -5.88 -4.72
N LYS A 61 -0.17 -6.78 -3.93
CA LYS A 61 -0.17 -8.22 -4.20
C LYS A 61 -1.58 -8.80 -4.28
N GLN A 62 -2.46 -8.36 -3.37
CA GLN A 62 -3.85 -8.79 -3.30
C GLN A 62 -4.66 -8.36 -4.53
N LEU A 63 -4.27 -7.26 -5.19
CA LEU A 63 -4.87 -6.78 -6.44
C LEU A 63 -4.16 -7.35 -7.68
N ARG A 64 -3.64 -8.57 -7.59
CA ARG A 64 -2.98 -9.29 -8.69
C ARG A 64 -1.70 -8.59 -9.19
N GLY A 65 -0.99 -7.86 -8.33
CA GLY A 65 0.38 -7.40 -8.60
C GLY A 65 1.31 -8.61 -8.75
N ASP A 66 2.09 -8.67 -9.84
CA ASP A 66 2.95 -9.83 -10.12
C ASP A 66 4.15 -9.87 -9.19
N MET A 67 4.86 -8.75 -9.07
CA MET A 67 6.01 -8.60 -8.19
C MET A 67 5.85 -7.34 -7.33
N ASN A 68 5.92 -7.52 -6.02
CA ASN A 68 5.81 -6.44 -5.04
C ASN A 68 7.04 -6.42 -4.17
N TYR A 69 7.80 -5.34 -4.26
CA TYR A 69 9.00 -5.08 -3.47
C TYR A 69 8.76 -3.96 -2.47
N ALA A 70 9.56 -3.93 -1.42
CA ALA A 70 9.60 -2.80 -0.51
C ALA A 70 11.05 -2.45 -0.15
N TRP A 71 11.32 -1.18 0.13
CA TRP A 71 12.57 -0.79 0.73
C TRP A 71 12.56 -1.12 2.24
N PRO A 72 13.72 -1.28 2.89
CA PRO A 72 13.79 -1.57 4.32
C PRO A 72 13.15 -0.48 5.20
N THR A 73 13.08 0.76 4.68
CA THR A 73 12.46 1.92 5.32
C THR A 73 10.97 2.05 5.03
N ALA A 74 10.39 1.11 4.28
CA ALA A 74 8.97 1.17 3.94
C ALA A 74 8.09 0.90 5.17
N GLU A 75 6.97 1.60 5.23
CA GLU A 75 5.95 1.44 6.25
C GLU A 75 4.67 0.93 5.59
N ILE A 76 4.35 -0.35 5.80
CA ILE A 76 3.14 -0.97 5.25
C ILE A 76 2.23 -1.31 6.43
N ALA A 77 1.11 -0.60 6.57
CA ALA A 77 0.20 -0.75 7.68
C ALA A 77 -1.23 -0.33 7.32
N VAL A 78 -2.17 -0.58 8.23
CA VAL A 78 -3.57 -0.12 8.07
C VAL A 78 -3.64 1.40 8.14
N MET A 79 -2.86 2.02 9.03
CA MET A 79 -2.74 3.47 9.20
C MET A 79 -1.39 3.81 9.83
N GLY A 80 -1.02 5.08 9.79
CA GLY A 80 0.19 5.57 10.45
C GLY A 80 0.11 5.43 11.97
N GLY A 81 1.28 5.37 12.63
CA GLY A 81 1.39 5.15 14.07
C GLY A 81 0.59 6.12 14.92
N ALA A 82 0.69 7.43 14.65
CA ALA A 82 -0.04 8.46 15.38
C ALA A 82 -1.56 8.21 15.35
N GLY A 83 -2.13 7.98 14.17
CA GLY A 83 -3.56 7.70 14.05
C GLY A 83 -3.98 6.38 14.72
N ALA A 84 -3.13 5.36 14.62
CA ALA A 84 -3.41 4.07 15.24
C ALA A 84 -3.46 4.16 16.77
N VAL A 85 -2.49 4.83 17.39
CA VAL A 85 -2.48 4.94 18.87
C VAL A 85 -3.59 5.86 19.39
N GLU A 86 -3.97 6.86 18.62
CA GLU A 86 -5.11 7.71 18.96
C GLU A 86 -6.41 6.91 19.03
N VAL A 87 -6.61 5.99 18.08
CA VAL A 87 -7.78 5.10 18.09
C VAL A 87 -7.70 4.05 19.20
N LEU A 88 -6.55 3.42 19.39
CA LEU A 88 -6.39 2.29 20.31
C LEU A 88 -6.30 2.71 21.78
N TYR A 89 -5.62 3.81 22.06
CA TYR A 89 -5.19 4.18 23.40
C TYR A 89 -5.77 5.51 23.90
N ALA A 90 -6.71 6.16 23.18
CA ALA A 90 -7.28 7.44 23.59
C ALA A 90 -7.92 7.46 24.98
N LYS A 91 -8.47 6.32 25.43
CA LYS A 91 -9.07 6.21 26.76
C LYS A 91 -8.00 6.07 27.83
N GLU A 92 -7.04 5.17 27.63
CA GLU A 92 -5.95 4.92 28.56
C GLU A 92 -5.05 6.15 28.73
N ALA A 93 -4.83 6.91 27.65
CA ALA A 93 -4.02 8.12 27.68
C ALA A 93 -4.59 9.18 28.63
N LYS A 94 -5.92 9.28 28.77
CA LYS A 94 -6.59 10.24 29.66
C LYS A 94 -6.36 9.93 31.15
N GLU A 95 -6.00 8.70 31.48
CA GLU A 95 -5.74 8.23 32.85
C GLU A 95 -4.27 8.36 33.24
N GLN A 96 -3.40 8.76 32.29
CA GLN A 96 -1.97 8.91 32.54
C GLN A 96 -1.62 10.30 33.08
N GLU A 97 -0.58 10.40 33.86
CA GLU A 97 -0.03 11.68 34.33
C GLU A 97 0.46 12.56 33.16
N ASN A 98 1.04 11.94 32.13
CA ASN A 98 1.48 12.60 30.92
C ASN A 98 0.93 11.89 29.67
N PRO A 99 -0.29 12.24 29.22
CA PRO A 99 -0.93 11.63 28.06
C PRO A 99 -0.10 11.71 26.77
N ALA A 100 0.57 12.84 26.56
CA ALA A 100 1.35 13.07 25.35
C ALA A 100 2.56 12.14 25.24
N GLN A 101 3.28 11.96 26.34
CA GLN A 101 4.43 11.03 26.39
C GLN A 101 3.96 9.58 26.21
N PHE A 102 2.88 9.21 26.89
CA PHE A 102 2.30 7.86 26.76
C PHE A 102 1.95 7.53 25.30
N LEU A 103 1.27 8.45 24.60
CA LEU A 103 0.93 8.26 23.18
C LEU A 103 2.17 8.19 22.31
N ALA A 104 3.18 9.01 22.54
CA ALA A 104 4.44 8.97 21.79
C ALA A 104 5.18 7.63 21.95
N ASP A 105 5.22 7.08 23.18
CA ASP A 105 5.83 5.79 23.45
C ASP A 105 5.05 4.65 22.76
N LYS A 106 3.73 4.70 22.80
CA LYS A 106 2.86 3.75 22.09
C LYS A 106 2.96 3.85 20.57
N GLU A 107 3.14 5.05 20.03
CA GLU A 107 3.39 5.24 18.60
C GLU A 107 4.70 4.60 18.16
N ALA A 108 5.77 4.80 18.94
CA ALA A 108 7.06 4.17 18.67
C ALA A 108 6.97 2.64 18.72
N GLU A 109 6.27 2.09 19.72
CA GLU A 109 6.00 0.65 19.83
C GLU A 109 5.21 0.12 18.64
N TYR A 110 4.11 0.78 18.28
CA TYR A 110 3.27 0.40 17.14
C TYR A 110 4.05 0.40 15.82
N THR A 111 4.80 1.46 15.57
CA THR A 111 5.60 1.62 14.35
C THR A 111 6.62 0.50 14.24
N LYS A 112 7.31 0.17 15.32
CA LYS A 112 8.29 -0.92 15.36
C LYS A 112 7.67 -2.28 15.11
N LEU A 113 6.49 -2.54 15.67
CA LEU A 113 5.83 -3.85 15.58
C LEU A 113 5.08 -4.05 14.25
N PHE A 114 4.42 -3.02 13.74
CA PHE A 114 3.44 -3.17 12.66
C PHE A 114 3.79 -2.39 11.38
N ALA A 115 4.34 -1.19 11.49
CA ALA A 115 4.59 -0.33 10.34
C ALA A 115 5.99 -0.58 9.75
N ASN A 116 6.23 -1.81 9.27
CA ASN A 116 7.48 -2.19 8.64
C ASN A 116 7.26 -3.21 7.52
N PRO A 117 8.19 -3.32 6.55
CA PRO A 117 8.01 -4.21 5.41
C PRO A 117 8.13 -5.70 5.78
N TYR A 118 8.84 -6.03 6.86
CA TYR A 118 9.09 -7.42 7.25
C TYR A 118 7.81 -8.10 7.74
N ASN A 119 6.94 -7.34 8.39
CA ASN A 119 5.64 -7.84 8.82
C ASN A 119 4.76 -8.17 7.61
N ALA A 120 4.74 -7.30 6.60
CA ALA A 120 4.03 -7.56 5.34
C ALA A 120 4.62 -8.77 4.58
N ALA A 121 5.95 -8.91 4.58
CA ALA A 121 6.65 -10.04 3.96
C ALA A 121 6.30 -11.38 4.62
N LYS A 122 6.19 -11.41 5.95
CA LYS A 122 5.80 -12.60 6.73
C LYS A 122 4.47 -13.21 6.26
N TYR A 123 3.54 -12.36 5.84
CA TYR A 123 2.22 -12.78 5.35
C TYR A 123 2.15 -12.91 3.81
N GLY A 124 3.27 -12.76 3.10
CA GLY A 124 3.31 -12.88 1.65
C GLY A 124 2.71 -11.68 0.90
N TYR A 125 2.57 -10.52 1.54
CA TYR A 125 2.04 -9.31 0.90
C TYR A 125 3.07 -8.59 0.04
N ILE A 126 4.34 -8.88 0.24
CA ILE A 126 5.44 -8.48 -0.62
C ILE A 126 6.35 -9.68 -0.90
N ASP A 127 7.02 -9.67 -2.04
CA ASP A 127 7.87 -10.77 -2.49
C ASP A 127 9.30 -10.66 -1.94
N ASP A 128 9.78 -9.42 -1.75
CA ASP A 128 11.13 -9.21 -1.22
C ASP A 128 11.31 -7.79 -0.66
N VAL A 129 12.23 -7.67 0.31
CA VAL A 129 12.70 -6.38 0.82
C VAL A 129 14.03 -6.07 0.18
N ILE A 130 14.09 -5.03 -0.64
CA ILE A 130 15.22 -4.70 -1.50
C ILE A 130 15.88 -3.38 -1.11
N GLU A 131 17.20 -3.31 -1.19
CA GLU A 131 17.89 -2.04 -1.00
C GLU A 131 17.60 -1.06 -2.14
N PRO A 132 17.49 0.26 -1.85
CA PRO A 132 17.18 1.28 -2.85
C PRO A 132 18.07 1.21 -4.09
N ARG A 133 19.37 0.99 -3.93
CA ARG A 133 20.35 0.86 -5.04
C ARG A 133 20.05 -0.29 -5.98
N ASN A 134 19.34 -1.32 -5.52
CA ASN A 134 19.01 -2.51 -6.29
C ASN A 134 17.69 -2.40 -7.04
N THR A 135 16.91 -1.34 -6.81
CA THR A 135 15.54 -1.18 -7.32
C THR A 135 15.48 -1.34 -8.84
N ARG A 136 16.32 -0.62 -9.58
CA ARG A 136 16.34 -0.71 -11.06
C ARG A 136 16.65 -2.12 -11.53
N PHE A 137 17.65 -2.76 -10.96
CA PHE A 137 18.06 -4.11 -11.31
C PHE A 137 16.93 -5.11 -11.04
N ARG A 138 16.27 -5.03 -9.88
CA ARG A 138 15.17 -5.91 -9.48
C ARG A 138 13.95 -5.74 -10.39
N ILE A 139 13.60 -4.51 -10.75
CA ILE A 139 12.50 -4.23 -11.70
C ILE A 139 12.81 -4.85 -13.06
N ILE A 140 14.03 -4.65 -13.59
CA ILE A 140 14.42 -5.22 -14.89
C ILE A 140 14.30 -6.75 -14.86
N ARG A 141 14.81 -7.41 -13.82
CA ARG A 141 14.71 -8.86 -13.68
C ARG A 141 13.27 -9.36 -13.56
N ALA A 142 12.44 -8.66 -12.79
CA ALA A 142 11.02 -8.96 -12.68
C ALA A 142 10.33 -8.88 -14.05
N LEU A 143 10.58 -7.82 -14.81
CA LEU A 143 10.01 -7.66 -16.15
C LEU A 143 10.51 -8.73 -17.13
N GLN A 144 11.77 -9.14 -17.03
CA GLN A 144 12.31 -10.25 -17.82
C GLN A 144 11.60 -11.58 -17.51
N GLN A 145 11.36 -11.87 -16.24
CA GLN A 145 10.62 -13.07 -15.83
C GLN A 145 9.16 -13.06 -16.32
N LEU A 146 8.57 -11.86 -16.41
CA LEU A 146 7.18 -11.67 -16.78
C LEU A 146 6.94 -11.50 -18.30
N GLN A 147 7.97 -11.60 -19.13
CA GLN A 147 7.84 -11.42 -20.59
C GLN A 147 6.83 -12.38 -21.23
N THR A 148 6.72 -13.58 -20.71
CA THR A 148 5.80 -14.61 -21.22
C THR A 148 4.44 -14.58 -20.54
N LYS A 149 4.17 -13.62 -19.67
CA LYS A 149 2.88 -13.51 -18.98
C LYS A 149 1.73 -13.44 -19.99
N LYS A 150 0.81 -14.38 -19.86
CA LYS A 150 -0.47 -14.39 -20.56
C LYS A 150 -1.59 -14.50 -19.54
N LEU A 151 -2.44 -13.52 -19.47
CA LEU A 151 -3.57 -13.47 -18.58
C LEU A 151 -4.79 -13.00 -19.37
N THR A 152 -5.90 -13.69 -19.20
CA THR A 152 -7.21 -13.33 -19.73
C THR A 152 -8.17 -13.15 -18.57
N ASN A 153 -8.99 -12.12 -18.64
CA ASN A 153 -10.06 -11.92 -17.66
C ASN A 153 -11.35 -12.57 -18.18
N PRO A 154 -12.24 -13.00 -17.26
CA PRO A 154 -13.60 -13.41 -17.65
C PRO A 154 -14.33 -12.28 -18.40
N ALA A 155 -15.23 -12.66 -19.28
CA ALA A 155 -16.14 -11.71 -19.90
C ALA A 155 -16.99 -11.02 -18.82
N LYS A 156 -17.16 -9.71 -18.92
CA LYS A 156 -17.88 -8.91 -17.95
C LYS A 156 -18.96 -8.06 -18.60
N LYS A 157 -20.03 -7.83 -17.82
CA LYS A 157 -21.18 -7.01 -18.26
C LYS A 157 -20.88 -5.51 -18.26
N HIS A 158 -20.01 -5.07 -17.37
CA HIS A 158 -19.81 -3.65 -17.07
C HIS A 158 -18.33 -3.28 -17.16
N GLY A 159 -18.07 -2.02 -17.48
CA GLY A 159 -16.73 -1.45 -17.45
C GLY A 159 -16.32 -0.96 -16.05
N ASN A 160 -15.40 0.00 -16.03
CA ASN A 160 -14.91 0.60 -14.78
C ASN A 160 -15.98 1.48 -14.16
N ILE A 161 -16.59 1.01 -13.09
CA ILE A 161 -17.56 1.75 -12.28
C ILE A 161 -17.00 1.92 -10.87
N PRO A 162 -17.37 3.00 -10.16
CA PRO A 162 -18.27 4.10 -10.55
C PRO A 162 -17.68 5.00 -11.65
N LEU A 163 -18.56 5.55 -12.47
CA LEU A 163 -18.21 6.41 -13.59
C LEU A 163 -18.12 7.89 -13.18
#